data_a1c5c953de93ae6c270f6fce42d26fdc
#
_entry.id   a1c5c953de93ae6c270f6fce42d26fdc
#
_cell.length_a   1.000
_cell.length_b   1.000
_cell.length_c   1.000
_cell.angle_alpha   90.00
_cell.angle_beta   90.00
_cell.angle_gamma   90.00
#
_symmetry.space_group_name_H-M   'P 1'
#
loop_
_entity.id
_entity.type
_entity.pdbx_description
1 polymer ?
#
loop_
_entity_poly.entity_id
_entity_poly.type
_entity_poly.pdbx_seq_one_letter_code
_entity_poly.pdbx_strand_id
1 'polypeptide(L)'
;MKTVFITGASRGIGRATAQACGRRGWSVAVNYVRDAKAAGDTARAVVEAGGRAATFEGDVAAEADVLGMFTAAGNQFGALDGVVINAGIVAPPSALADMSADRLRRMFDVNVYGAYLCAREAARRLSKARGGSGGSIVLVSSAAARLGAPNEYVDYAGSKGAIDTLTIGLAKELGAHGVRVNAVRPGLIDTEIHASGGQPDRAPRIGATTPLGRPGRSEEVAEAIVWLLSDAASYTTGALLDVAGGR
;
A
#
# COMPACT_ATOMS: atom_id res chain seq x y z
N MET A 1 -5.46 -21.51 -1.39
CA MET A 1 -4.66 -20.51 -2.14
C MET A 1 -5.25 -19.14 -1.77
N LYS A 2 -4.42 -18.19 -1.29
CA LYS A 2 -4.91 -16.87 -0.88
C LYS A 2 -5.13 -15.96 -2.09
N THR A 3 -6.13 -15.08 -2.01
CA THR A 3 -6.39 -14.02 -2.99
C THR A 3 -6.14 -12.66 -2.36
N VAL A 4 -5.28 -11.86 -2.96
CA VAL A 4 -4.87 -10.55 -2.43
C VAL A 4 -5.14 -9.45 -3.45
N PHE A 5 -5.82 -8.38 -3.02
CA PHE A 5 -6.01 -7.16 -3.79
C PHE A 5 -4.94 -6.14 -3.42
N ILE A 6 -4.22 -5.58 -4.39
CA ILE A 6 -3.13 -4.62 -4.14
C ILE A 6 -3.37 -3.33 -4.92
N THR A 7 -3.57 -2.21 -4.23
CA THR A 7 -3.72 -0.91 -4.87
C THR A 7 -2.37 -0.33 -5.30
N GLY A 8 -2.32 0.30 -6.50
CA GLY A 8 -1.09 0.89 -7.02
C GLY A 8 0.02 -0.14 -7.26
N ALA A 9 -0.32 -1.30 -7.82
CA ALA A 9 0.59 -2.43 -7.95
C ALA A 9 1.39 -2.48 -9.27
N SER A 10 1.30 -1.45 -10.11
CA SER A 10 2.03 -1.40 -11.40
C SER A 10 3.53 -1.13 -11.25
N ARG A 11 4.01 -0.62 -10.10
CA ARG A 11 5.43 -0.27 -9.86
C ARG A 11 5.80 -0.32 -8.37
N GLY A 12 7.08 -0.13 -8.06
CA GLY A 12 7.62 0.04 -6.71
C GLY A 12 7.22 -1.07 -5.74
N ILE A 13 6.89 -0.70 -4.51
CA ILE A 13 6.52 -1.63 -3.43
C ILE A 13 5.31 -2.49 -3.80
N GLY A 14 4.29 -1.90 -4.47
CA GLY A 14 3.10 -2.64 -4.90
C GLY A 14 3.43 -3.76 -5.87
N ARG A 15 4.28 -3.50 -6.89
CA ARG A 15 4.78 -4.51 -7.84
C ARG A 15 5.57 -5.60 -7.12
N ALA A 16 6.52 -5.23 -6.27
CA ALA A 16 7.34 -6.18 -5.52
C ALA A 16 6.47 -7.07 -4.61
N THR A 17 5.45 -6.49 -3.97
CA THR A 17 4.47 -7.23 -3.17
C THR A 17 3.66 -8.22 -4.01
N ALA A 18 3.20 -7.79 -5.20
CA ALA A 18 2.48 -8.67 -6.11
C ALA A 18 3.34 -9.88 -6.51
N GLN A 19 4.59 -9.65 -6.90
CA GLN A 19 5.54 -10.71 -7.24
C GLN A 19 5.84 -11.63 -6.05
N ALA A 20 5.99 -11.08 -4.84
CA ALA A 20 6.20 -11.87 -3.63
C ALA A 20 4.98 -12.76 -3.28
N CYS A 21 3.76 -12.28 -3.54
CA CYS A 21 2.54 -13.09 -3.46
C CYS A 21 2.55 -14.20 -4.52
N GLY A 22 2.98 -13.89 -5.76
CA GLY A 22 3.11 -14.88 -6.84
C GLY A 22 4.03 -16.04 -6.48
N ARG A 23 5.21 -15.75 -5.89
CA ARG A 23 6.14 -16.80 -5.41
C ARG A 23 5.54 -17.73 -4.34
N ARG A 24 4.45 -17.35 -3.69
CA ARG A 24 3.68 -18.15 -2.73
C ARG A 24 2.49 -18.87 -3.36
N GLY A 25 2.34 -18.80 -4.69
CA GLY A 25 1.23 -19.39 -5.43
C GLY A 25 -0.10 -18.68 -5.20
N TRP A 26 -0.11 -17.40 -4.74
CA TRP A 26 -1.33 -16.66 -4.44
C TRP A 26 -1.93 -16.01 -5.69
N SER A 27 -3.24 -15.76 -5.67
CA SER A 27 -3.93 -14.96 -6.67
C SER A 27 -3.80 -13.47 -6.33
N VAL A 28 -3.47 -12.63 -7.30
CA VAL A 28 -3.23 -11.20 -7.10
C VAL A 28 -4.10 -10.35 -8.04
N ALA A 29 -4.93 -9.51 -7.47
CA ALA A 29 -5.60 -8.43 -8.19
C ALA A 29 -4.68 -7.20 -8.20
N VAL A 30 -4.16 -6.86 -9.38
CA VAL A 30 -3.18 -5.78 -9.63
C VAL A 30 -3.93 -4.50 -10.02
N ASN A 31 -4.12 -3.57 -9.09
CA ASN A 31 -4.74 -2.27 -9.43
C ASN A 31 -3.72 -1.29 -9.99
N TYR A 32 -4.15 -0.49 -10.95
CA TYR A 32 -3.42 0.61 -11.56
C TYR A 32 -4.38 1.74 -11.97
N VAL A 33 -3.83 2.93 -12.31
CA VAL A 33 -4.65 4.08 -12.78
C VAL A 33 -4.40 4.42 -14.25
N ARG A 34 -3.14 4.44 -14.71
CA ARG A 34 -2.78 4.95 -16.05
C ARG A 34 -1.92 3.99 -16.86
N ASP A 35 -1.01 3.29 -16.22
CA ASP A 35 -0.01 2.47 -16.89
C ASP A 35 -0.44 1.01 -16.98
N ALA A 36 -1.33 0.73 -17.93
CA ALA A 36 -1.83 -0.62 -18.21
C ALA A 36 -0.70 -1.58 -18.59
N LYS A 37 0.33 -1.08 -19.32
CA LYS A 37 1.49 -1.90 -19.71
C LYS A 37 2.26 -2.35 -18.47
N ALA A 38 2.64 -1.44 -17.58
CA ALA A 38 3.36 -1.79 -16.36
C ALA A 38 2.53 -2.70 -15.42
N ALA A 39 1.21 -2.52 -15.36
CA ALA A 39 0.32 -3.42 -14.64
C ALA A 39 0.29 -4.82 -15.27
N GLY A 40 0.22 -4.92 -16.60
CA GLY A 40 0.30 -6.17 -17.36
C GLY A 40 1.64 -6.88 -17.16
N ASP A 41 2.75 -6.14 -17.16
CA ASP A 41 4.08 -6.70 -16.87
C ASP A 41 4.16 -7.24 -15.43
N THR A 42 3.55 -6.53 -14.46
CA THR A 42 3.43 -7.03 -13.07
C THR A 42 2.61 -8.31 -13.00
N ALA A 43 1.44 -8.35 -13.65
CA ALA A 43 0.58 -9.53 -13.66
C ALA A 43 1.29 -10.74 -14.30
N ARG A 44 2.02 -10.54 -15.39
CA ARG A 44 2.83 -11.58 -16.04
C ARG A 44 3.89 -12.12 -15.08
N ALA A 45 4.64 -11.26 -14.42
CA ALA A 45 5.66 -11.66 -13.45
C ALA A 45 5.09 -12.44 -12.25
N VAL A 46 3.85 -12.14 -11.81
CA VAL A 46 3.14 -12.94 -10.79
C VAL A 46 2.86 -14.35 -11.31
N VAL A 47 2.42 -14.49 -12.56
CA VAL A 47 2.11 -15.80 -13.18
C VAL A 47 3.39 -16.60 -13.38
N GLU A 48 4.45 -15.98 -13.88
CA GLU A 48 5.77 -16.62 -14.05
C GLU A 48 6.36 -17.10 -12.72
N ALA A 49 6.04 -16.42 -11.62
CA ALA A 49 6.44 -16.82 -10.27
C ALA A 49 5.55 -17.95 -9.67
N GLY A 50 4.54 -18.42 -10.38
CA GLY A 50 3.68 -19.54 -9.96
C GLY A 50 2.33 -19.13 -9.35
N GLY A 51 1.99 -17.83 -9.35
CA GLY A 51 0.69 -17.32 -8.90
C GLY A 51 -0.33 -17.18 -10.03
N ARG A 52 -1.44 -16.51 -9.72
CA ARG A 52 -2.45 -16.06 -10.69
C ARG A 52 -2.58 -14.54 -10.59
N ALA A 53 -2.81 -13.84 -11.68
CA ALA A 53 -3.01 -12.40 -11.64
C ALA A 53 -4.00 -11.90 -12.70
N ALA A 54 -4.65 -10.79 -12.39
CA ALA A 54 -5.40 -9.97 -13.34
C ALA A 54 -5.23 -8.50 -12.96
N THR A 55 -5.38 -7.61 -13.95
CA THR A 55 -5.24 -6.17 -13.78
C THR A 55 -6.60 -5.51 -13.65
N PHE A 56 -6.70 -4.46 -12.81
CA PHE A 56 -7.92 -3.71 -12.55
C PHE A 56 -7.61 -2.22 -12.60
N GLU A 57 -8.17 -1.53 -13.59
CA GLU A 57 -8.06 -0.09 -13.71
C GLU A 57 -8.99 0.61 -12.72
N GLY A 58 -8.53 1.70 -12.08
CA GLY A 58 -9.34 2.52 -11.21
C GLY A 58 -8.51 3.47 -10.33
N ASP A 59 -8.99 4.70 -10.18
CA ASP A 59 -8.40 5.69 -9.26
C ASP A 59 -8.98 5.49 -7.85
N VAL A 60 -8.13 5.24 -6.87
CA VAL A 60 -8.56 5.07 -5.46
C VAL A 60 -9.26 6.31 -4.91
N ALA A 61 -9.02 7.50 -5.47
CA ALA A 61 -9.70 8.73 -5.09
C ALA A 61 -11.13 8.85 -5.64
N ALA A 62 -11.56 7.94 -6.52
CA ALA A 62 -12.91 7.88 -7.09
C ALA A 62 -13.68 6.71 -6.47
N GLU A 63 -14.75 6.99 -5.72
CA GLU A 63 -15.53 5.95 -5.04
C GLU A 63 -16.11 4.91 -6.01
N ALA A 64 -16.62 5.35 -7.16
CA ALA A 64 -17.16 4.46 -8.18
C ALA A 64 -16.12 3.46 -8.70
N ASP A 65 -14.88 3.91 -8.91
CA ASP A 65 -13.78 3.08 -9.36
C ASP A 65 -13.42 2.05 -8.28
N VAL A 66 -13.34 2.49 -7.00
CA VAL A 66 -13.05 1.58 -5.88
C VAL A 66 -14.11 0.48 -5.79
N LEU A 67 -15.40 0.82 -5.87
CA LEU A 67 -16.49 -0.17 -5.87
C LEU A 67 -16.38 -1.11 -7.07
N GLY A 68 -16.13 -0.58 -8.26
CA GLY A 68 -16.01 -1.33 -9.51
C GLY A 68 -14.86 -2.34 -9.48
N MET A 69 -13.64 -1.89 -9.14
CA MET A 69 -12.47 -2.77 -9.14
C MET A 69 -12.51 -3.85 -8.06
N PHE A 70 -13.05 -3.56 -6.87
CA PHE A 70 -13.23 -4.59 -5.84
C PHE A 70 -14.29 -5.63 -6.25
N THR A 71 -15.37 -5.19 -6.91
CA THR A 71 -16.40 -6.09 -7.44
C THR A 71 -15.85 -6.97 -8.55
N ALA A 72 -15.12 -6.39 -9.51
CA ALA A 72 -14.49 -7.12 -10.59
C ALA A 72 -13.46 -8.14 -10.08
N ALA A 73 -12.66 -7.78 -9.07
CA ALA A 73 -11.71 -8.71 -8.44
C ALA A 73 -12.42 -9.89 -7.76
N GLY A 74 -13.54 -9.62 -7.08
CA GLY A 74 -14.37 -10.68 -6.49
C GLY A 74 -14.98 -11.61 -7.53
N ASN A 75 -15.44 -11.08 -8.67
CA ASN A 75 -15.95 -11.89 -9.78
C ASN A 75 -14.85 -12.77 -10.42
N GLN A 76 -13.62 -12.23 -10.52
CA GLN A 76 -12.49 -12.91 -11.14
C GLN A 76 -11.89 -14.03 -10.27
N PHE A 77 -11.76 -13.78 -8.97
CA PHE A 77 -11.00 -14.66 -8.07
C PHE A 77 -11.83 -15.26 -6.93
N GLY A 78 -13.07 -14.83 -6.74
CA GLY A 78 -13.89 -15.19 -5.59
C GLY A 78 -13.57 -14.33 -4.36
N ALA A 79 -13.68 -14.93 -3.17
CA ALA A 79 -13.43 -14.23 -1.91
C ALA A 79 -11.98 -13.74 -1.80
N LEU A 80 -11.82 -12.54 -1.24
CA LEU A 80 -10.50 -11.99 -0.90
C LEU A 80 -10.07 -12.52 0.48
N ASP A 81 -8.78 -12.83 0.62
CA ASP A 81 -8.13 -13.18 1.88
C ASP A 81 -7.29 -12.01 2.42
N GLY A 82 -6.91 -11.08 1.54
CA GLY A 82 -6.09 -9.94 1.92
C GLY A 82 -6.26 -8.74 1.02
N VAL A 83 -5.99 -7.56 1.59
CA VAL A 83 -5.95 -6.30 0.84
C VAL A 83 -4.71 -5.52 1.25
N VAL A 84 -3.94 -5.06 0.26
CA VAL A 84 -2.81 -4.15 0.46
C VAL A 84 -3.19 -2.76 -0.06
N ILE A 85 -3.30 -1.80 0.84
CA ILE A 85 -3.61 -0.40 0.52
C ILE A 85 -2.28 0.33 0.38
N ASN A 86 -1.74 0.28 -0.86
CA ASN A 86 -0.41 0.79 -1.20
C ASN A 86 -0.45 2.06 -2.05
N ALA A 87 -1.51 2.29 -2.82
CA ALA A 87 -1.61 3.47 -3.69
C ALA A 87 -1.33 4.76 -2.92
N GLY A 88 -0.47 5.59 -3.49
CA GLY A 88 -0.11 6.87 -2.90
C GLY A 88 0.76 7.69 -3.83
N ILE A 89 0.76 8.99 -3.59
CA ILE A 89 1.53 9.97 -4.34
C ILE A 89 2.42 10.80 -3.42
N VAL A 90 3.43 11.41 -4.01
CA VAL A 90 4.26 12.47 -3.43
C VAL A 90 4.31 13.61 -4.44
N ALA A 91 4.59 14.82 -4.00
CA ALA A 91 4.75 16.01 -4.85
C ALA A 91 6.18 16.55 -4.74
N PRO A 92 6.64 17.48 -5.59
CA PRO A 92 7.94 18.12 -5.42
C PRO A 92 8.10 18.76 -4.04
N PRO A 93 9.35 18.80 -3.48
CA PRO A 93 9.61 19.43 -2.19
C PRO A 93 9.13 20.89 -2.15
N SER A 94 8.52 21.28 -1.04
CA SER A 94 8.05 22.65 -0.83
C SER A 94 7.86 22.91 0.66
N ALA A 95 8.04 24.14 1.10
CA ALA A 95 7.57 24.58 2.41
C ALA A 95 6.04 24.67 2.40
N LEU A 96 5.39 24.44 3.54
CA LEU A 96 3.91 24.46 3.63
C LEU A 96 3.32 25.81 3.15
N ALA A 97 4.00 26.92 3.44
CA ALA A 97 3.53 28.25 3.05
C ALA A 97 3.43 28.43 1.51
N ASP A 98 4.19 27.65 0.75
CA ASP A 98 4.25 27.74 -0.72
C ASP A 98 3.42 26.63 -1.42
N MET A 99 2.77 25.78 -0.66
CA MET A 99 1.93 24.70 -1.22
C MET A 99 0.58 25.25 -1.68
N SER A 100 0.19 24.96 -2.91
CA SER A 100 -1.14 25.30 -3.41
C SER A 100 -2.24 24.46 -2.75
N ALA A 101 -3.45 25.02 -2.67
CA ALA A 101 -4.63 24.30 -2.17
C ALA A 101 -4.92 23.03 -3.01
N ASP A 102 -4.69 23.06 -4.32
CA ASP A 102 -4.90 21.91 -5.21
C ASP A 102 -3.90 20.79 -4.92
N ARG A 103 -2.64 21.12 -4.63
CA ARG A 103 -1.64 20.14 -4.19
C ARG A 103 -2.09 19.47 -2.88
N LEU A 104 -2.49 20.25 -1.89
CA LEU A 104 -2.96 19.74 -0.60
C LEU A 104 -4.18 18.84 -0.80
N ARG A 105 -5.18 19.29 -1.56
CA ARG A 105 -6.37 18.49 -1.87
C ARG A 105 -6.00 17.18 -2.55
N ARG A 106 -5.23 17.21 -3.65
CA ARG A 106 -4.83 15.99 -4.38
C ARG A 106 -4.04 15.01 -3.51
N MET A 107 -3.16 15.51 -2.63
CA MET A 107 -2.40 14.68 -1.68
C MET A 107 -3.35 13.92 -0.75
N PHE A 108 -4.33 14.61 -0.16
CA PHE A 108 -5.28 13.99 0.76
C PHE A 108 -6.33 13.13 0.04
N ASP A 109 -6.78 13.52 -1.16
CA ASP A 109 -7.73 12.73 -1.95
C ASP A 109 -7.16 11.33 -2.25
N VAL A 110 -5.89 11.26 -2.66
CA VAL A 110 -5.29 9.96 -2.99
C VAL A 110 -4.83 9.21 -1.73
N ASN A 111 -4.01 9.86 -0.90
CA ASN A 111 -3.29 9.17 0.18
C ASN A 111 -4.18 8.90 1.41
N VAL A 112 -5.23 9.69 1.62
CA VAL A 112 -6.13 9.54 2.78
C VAL A 112 -7.50 9.06 2.33
N TYR A 113 -8.26 9.90 1.61
CA TYR A 113 -9.62 9.57 1.23
C TYR A 113 -9.69 8.25 0.44
N GLY A 114 -8.81 8.07 -0.56
CA GLY A 114 -8.71 6.84 -1.34
C GLY A 114 -8.34 5.62 -0.48
N ALA A 115 -7.43 5.79 0.48
CA ALA A 115 -7.09 4.72 1.42
C ALA A 115 -8.28 4.34 2.31
N TYR A 116 -9.06 5.31 2.80
CA TYR A 116 -10.29 5.06 3.57
C TYR A 116 -11.34 4.34 2.74
N LEU A 117 -11.55 4.73 1.48
CA LEU A 117 -12.47 4.03 0.57
C LEU A 117 -12.06 2.57 0.39
N CYS A 118 -10.79 2.31 0.10
CA CYS A 118 -10.27 0.95 -0.06
C CYS A 118 -10.37 0.14 1.25
N ALA A 119 -10.07 0.76 2.40
CA ALA A 119 -10.19 0.13 3.71
C ALA A 119 -11.64 -0.24 4.04
N ARG A 120 -12.58 0.66 3.71
CA ARG A 120 -14.02 0.41 3.85
C ARG A 120 -14.47 -0.80 3.01
N GLU A 121 -14.07 -0.88 1.74
CA GLU A 121 -14.42 -2.01 0.88
C GLU A 121 -13.75 -3.32 1.34
N ALA A 122 -12.50 -3.26 1.81
CA ALA A 122 -11.82 -4.39 2.42
C ALA A 122 -12.57 -4.88 3.68
N ALA A 123 -12.97 -3.96 4.57
CA ALA A 123 -13.73 -4.28 5.78
C ALA A 123 -15.09 -4.94 5.45
N ARG A 124 -15.78 -4.44 4.42
CA ARG A 124 -17.08 -5.01 3.97
C ARG A 124 -16.95 -6.45 3.48
N ARG A 125 -15.86 -6.77 2.78
CA ARG A 125 -15.67 -8.07 2.12
C ARG A 125 -14.98 -9.11 3.02
N LEU A 126 -14.11 -8.68 3.93
CA LEU A 126 -13.36 -9.58 4.78
C LEU A 126 -14.07 -9.90 6.10
N SER A 127 -14.83 -8.96 6.66
CA SER A 127 -15.44 -9.09 7.97
C SER A 127 -16.45 -10.26 8.04
N LYS A 128 -16.24 -11.18 9.01
CA LYS A 128 -17.18 -12.28 9.28
C LYS A 128 -18.58 -11.79 9.65
N ALA A 129 -18.68 -10.64 10.32
CA ALA A 129 -19.98 -10.02 10.64
C ALA A 129 -20.76 -9.56 9.40
N ARG A 130 -20.11 -9.52 8.23
CA ARG A 130 -20.71 -9.12 6.93
C ARG A 130 -20.70 -10.26 5.90
N GLY A 131 -20.51 -11.50 6.36
CA GLY A 131 -20.49 -12.69 5.48
C GLY A 131 -19.12 -13.00 4.85
N GLY A 132 -18.07 -12.27 5.20
CA GLY A 132 -16.70 -12.58 4.79
C GLY A 132 -16.10 -13.74 5.59
N SER A 133 -14.90 -14.19 5.20
CA SER A 133 -14.17 -15.31 5.83
C SER A 133 -13.13 -14.86 6.85
N GLY A 134 -12.99 -13.58 7.10
CA GLY A 134 -11.85 -13.00 7.80
C GLY A 134 -10.71 -12.69 6.82
N GLY A 135 -9.54 -12.30 7.34
CA GLY A 135 -8.38 -12.02 6.49
C GLY A 135 -7.41 -10.99 7.05
N SER A 136 -6.67 -10.33 6.17
CA SER A 136 -5.68 -9.34 6.58
C SER A 136 -5.69 -8.10 5.69
N ILE A 137 -5.65 -6.92 6.30
CA ILE A 137 -5.46 -5.63 5.63
C ILE A 137 -4.07 -5.12 6.00
N VAL A 138 -3.27 -4.76 5.01
CA VAL A 138 -1.97 -4.12 5.23
C VAL A 138 -1.95 -2.76 4.53
N LEU A 139 -1.74 -1.70 5.31
CA LEU A 139 -1.63 -0.34 4.80
C LEU A 139 -0.14 0.04 4.62
N VAL A 140 0.16 0.74 3.54
CA VAL A 140 1.51 1.27 3.33
C VAL A 140 1.55 2.73 3.78
N SER A 141 2.03 2.93 5.01
CA SER A 141 2.31 4.24 5.59
C SER A 141 3.70 4.74 5.16
N SER A 142 4.44 5.38 6.04
CA SER A 142 5.81 5.86 5.82
C SER A 142 6.48 6.23 7.15
N ALA A 143 7.79 6.12 7.23
CA ALA A 143 8.58 6.73 8.30
C ALA A 143 8.36 8.25 8.39
N ALA A 144 7.97 8.91 7.28
CA ALA A 144 7.62 10.33 7.26
C ALA A 144 6.50 10.68 8.25
N ALA A 145 5.58 9.75 8.57
CA ALA A 145 4.53 9.96 9.58
C ALA A 145 5.10 10.33 10.96
N ARG A 146 6.29 9.78 11.32
CA ARG A 146 7.00 10.11 12.58
C ARG A 146 7.96 11.28 12.42
N LEU A 147 8.58 11.41 11.24
CA LEU A 147 9.64 12.38 10.99
C LEU A 147 9.12 13.77 10.62
N GLY A 148 7.85 13.88 10.20
CA GLY A 148 7.21 15.14 9.83
C GLY A 148 7.65 15.71 8.48
N ALA A 149 8.80 15.30 7.93
CA ALA A 149 9.38 15.77 6.66
C ALA A 149 9.36 17.32 6.49
N PRO A 150 9.93 18.08 7.43
CA PRO A 150 9.89 19.55 7.44
C PRO A 150 10.56 20.14 6.19
N ASN A 151 9.98 21.23 5.65
CA ASN A 151 10.45 21.95 4.46
C ASN A 151 10.47 21.13 3.15
N GLU A 152 9.92 19.92 3.16
CA GLU A 152 9.88 19.04 1.98
C GLU A 152 8.46 18.53 1.70
N TYR A 153 7.88 17.77 2.66
CA TYR A 153 6.69 16.96 2.42
C TYR A 153 5.77 16.89 3.65
N VAL A 154 5.51 17.99 4.34
CA VAL A 154 4.64 17.98 5.54
C VAL A 154 3.21 17.51 5.20
N ASP A 155 2.73 17.79 3.99
CA ASP A 155 1.46 17.31 3.46
C ASP A 155 1.44 15.78 3.32
N TYR A 156 2.49 15.21 2.73
CA TYR A 156 2.67 13.76 2.63
C TYR A 156 2.81 13.11 4.02
N ALA A 157 3.64 13.69 4.88
CA ALA A 157 3.84 13.20 6.25
C ALA A 157 2.52 13.17 7.03
N GLY A 158 1.74 14.24 6.97
CA GLY A 158 0.41 14.33 7.55
C GLY A 158 -0.56 13.29 6.98
N SER A 159 -0.53 13.07 5.65
CA SER A 159 -1.33 12.03 5.02
C SER A 159 -0.97 10.62 5.53
N LYS A 160 0.32 10.35 5.78
CA LYS A 160 0.77 9.04 6.31
C LYS A 160 0.51 8.90 7.82
N GLY A 161 0.48 10.00 8.57
CA GLY A 161 -0.03 10.00 9.96
C GLY A 161 -1.50 9.60 10.05
N ALA A 162 -2.33 10.03 9.09
CA ALA A 162 -3.72 9.58 9.00
C ALA A 162 -3.83 8.07 8.76
N ILE A 163 -2.94 7.47 7.94
CA ILE A 163 -2.89 6.02 7.70
C ILE A 163 -2.51 5.25 8.97
N ASP A 164 -1.59 5.77 9.77
CA ASP A 164 -1.22 5.18 11.05
C ASP A 164 -2.42 5.11 12.01
N THR A 165 -3.15 6.22 12.14
CA THR A 165 -4.34 6.28 12.99
C THR A 165 -5.45 5.38 12.48
N LEU A 166 -5.70 5.36 11.16
CA LEU A 166 -6.66 4.45 10.54
C LEU A 166 -6.32 2.99 10.85
N THR A 167 -5.05 2.62 10.76
CA THR A 167 -4.60 1.25 11.06
C THR A 167 -4.95 0.83 12.47
N ILE A 168 -4.66 1.69 13.46
CA ILE A 168 -4.91 1.41 14.88
C ILE A 168 -6.43 1.30 15.17
N GLY A 169 -7.22 2.24 14.63
CA GLY A 169 -8.67 2.25 14.81
C GLY A 169 -9.34 1.03 14.18
N LEU A 170 -9.01 0.76 12.92
CA LEU A 170 -9.60 -0.32 12.16
C LEU A 170 -9.21 -1.72 12.68
N ALA A 171 -8.00 -1.87 13.23
CA ALA A 171 -7.56 -3.09 13.88
C ALA A 171 -8.44 -3.45 15.09
N LYS A 172 -8.79 -2.45 15.90
CA LYS A 172 -9.68 -2.62 17.07
C LYS A 172 -11.12 -2.93 16.65
N GLU A 173 -11.59 -2.25 15.58
CA GLU A 173 -12.96 -2.42 15.05
C GLU A 173 -13.16 -3.82 14.44
N LEU A 174 -12.19 -4.33 13.69
CA LEU A 174 -12.34 -5.55 12.90
C LEU A 174 -11.78 -6.81 13.56
N GLY A 175 -11.03 -6.69 14.64
CA GLY A 175 -10.38 -7.83 15.29
C GLY A 175 -11.36 -8.94 15.69
N ALA A 176 -12.45 -8.60 16.34
CA ALA A 176 -13.52 -9.54 16.70
C ALA A 176 -14.25 -10.15 15.49
N HIS A 177 -14.10 -9.55 14.32
CA HIS A 177 -14.70 -10.01 13.05
C HIS A 177 -13.70 -10.84 12.21
N GLY A 178 -12.58 -11.25 12.79
CA GLY A 178 -11.60 -12.12 12.16
C GLY A 178 -10.70 -11.43 11.12
N VAL A 179 -10.59 -10.10 11.16
CA VAL A 179 -9.73 -9.34 10.25
C VAL A 179 -8.58 -8.69 11.03
N ARG A 180 -7.36 -9.00 10.64
CA ARG A 180 -6.16 -8.32 11.15
C ARG A 180 -5.87 -7.08 10.29
N VAL A 181 -5.49 -5.99 10.92
CA VAL A 181 -5.13 -4.74 10.23
C VAL A 181 -3.80 -4.25 10.75
N ASN A 182 -2.83 -4.07 9.87
CA ASN A 182 -1.49 -3.60 10.21
C ASN A 182 -1.00 -2.59 9.17
N ALA A 183 0.02 -1.83 9.49
CA ALA A 183 0.73 -1.01 8.52
C ALA A 183 2.21 -1.33 8.48
N VAL A 184 2.83 -1.15 7.33
CA VAL A 184 4.27 -0.98 7.20
C VAL A 184 4.60 0.50 7.07
N ARG A 185 5.72 0.93 7.64
CA ARG A 185 6.29 2.27 7.50
C ARG A 185 7.63 2.18 6.76
N PRO A 186 7.62 2.18 5.42
CA PRO A 186 8.86 2.21 4.68
C PRO A 186 9.66 3.48 4.99
N GLY A 187 10.96 3.32 5.09
CA GLY A 187 11.91 4.43 5.12
C GLY A 187 12.22 4.93 3.71
N LEU A 188 13.49 5.14 3.45
CA LEU A 188 13.98 5.53 2.13
C LEU A 188 14.15 4.28 1.26
N ILE A 189 13.20 4.04 0.38
CA ILE A 189 13.17 2.86 -0.50
C ILE A 189 13.45 3.30 -1.94
N ASP A 190 14.33 2.59 -2.62
CA ASP A 190 14.64 2.85 -4.03
C ASP A 190 13.44 2.45 -4.91
N THR A 191 12.70 3.47 -5.34
CA THR A 191 11.49 3.34 -6.15
C THR A 191 11.28 4.56 -7.03
N GLU A 192 10.45 4.39 -8.06
CA GLU A 192 10.08 5.45 -9.00
C GLU A 192 9.28 6.61 -8.34
N ILE A 193 8.86 6.47 -7.08
CA ILE A 193 8.11 7.52 -6.38
C ILE A 193 8.96 8.79 -6.19
N HIS A 194 10.27 8.65 -6.01
CA HIS A 194 11.19 9.78 -5.86
C HIS A 194 11.32 10.59 -7.14
N ALA A 195 11.40 9.92 -8.29
CA ALA A 195 11.39 10.57 -9.61
C ALA A 195 10.05 11.28 -9.86
N SER A 196 8.92 10.68 -9.46
CA SER A 196 7.61 11.31 -9.54
C SER A 196 7.49 12.57 -8.68
N GLY A 197 8.25 12.66 -7.60
CA GLY A 197 8.39 13.84 -6.72
C GLY A 197 9.50 14.80 -7.14
N GLY A 198 10.09 14.65 -8.34
CA GLY A 198 11.13 15.54 -8.85
C GLY A 198 12.54 15.32 -8.25
N GLN A 199 12.74 14.23 -7.50
CA GLN A 199 14.06 13.91 -6.89
C GLN A 199 14.49 12.47 -7.22
N PRO A 200 14.87 12.15 -8.46
CA PRO A 200 15.25 10.79 -8.86
C PRO A 200 16.48 10.24 -8.13
N ASP A 201 17.37 11.11 -7.66
CA ASP A 201 18.58 10.77 -6.91
C ASP A 201 18.39 10.70 -5.38
N ARG A 202 17.16 10.92 -4.89
CA ARG A 202 16.90 11.01 -3.44
C ARG A 202 17.27 9.72 -2.69
N ALA A 203 16.94 8.56 -3.24
CA ALA A 203 17.16 7.29 -2.57
C ALA A 203 18.66 7.02 -2.34
N PRO A 204 19.55 7.05 -3.33
CA PRO A 204 20.98 6.86 -3.08
C PRO A 204 21.59 7.96 -2.19
N ARG A 205 21.22 9.23 -2.41
CA ARG A 205 21.79 10.38 -1.69
C ARG A 205 21.49 10.34 -0.19
N ILE A 206 20.24 10.11 0.20
CA ILE A 206 19.85 10.08 1.62
C ILE A 206 20.03 8.68 2.20
N GLY A 207 19.96 7.62 1.39
CA GLY A 207 20.12 6.24 1.85
C GLY A 207 21.44 5.99 2.57
N ALA A 208 22.52 6.63 2.11
CA ALA A 208 23.82 6.55 2.76
C ALA A 208 23.82 7.06 4.22
N THR A 209 22.84 7.89 4.60
CA THR A 209 22.74 8.45 5.96
C THR A 209 21.86 7.58 6.90
N THR A 210 21.29 6.50 6.41
CA THR A 210 20.53 5.57 7.27
C THR A 210 21.50 4.74 8.14
N PRO A 211 21.08 4.27 9.31
CA PRO A 211 21.94 3.36 10.11
C PRO A 211 22.43 2.13 9.36
N LEU A 212 21.64 1.57 8.41
CA LEU A 212 22.11 0.49 7.53
C LEU A 212 22.98 0.94 6.36
N GLY A 213 23.27 2.24 6.20
CA GLY A 213 24.20 2.83 5.21
C GLY A 213 23.72 2.73 3.75
N ARG A 214 22.45 2.39 3.48
CA ARG A 214 21.91 2.25 2.13
C ARG A 214 20.40 2.51 2.08
N PRO A 215 19.84 2.80 0.90
CA PRO A 215 18.38 2.73 0.72
C PRO A 215 17.91 1.28 0.85
N GLY A 216 16.64 1.10 1.24
CA GLY A 216 15.96 -0.19 1.16
C GLY A 216 15.53 -0.49 -0.27
N ARG A 217 15.32 -1.78 -0.57
CA ARG A 217 14.72 -2.24 -1.82
C ARG A 217 13.23 -2.48 -1.64
N SER A 218 12.46 -2.37 -2.72
CA SER A 218 11.02 -2.64 -2.72
C SER A 218 10.70 -4.06 -2.22
N GLU A 219 11.55 -5.04 -2.53
CA GLU A 219 11.41 -6.43 -2.12
C GLU A 219 11.52 -6.60 -0.59
N GLU A 220 12.35 -5.80 0.08
CA GLU A 220 12.50 -5.86 1.54
C GLU A 220 11.21 -5.42 2.26
N VAL A 221 10.52 -4.42 1.70
CA VAL A 221 9.20 -4.00 2.19
C VAL A 221 8.12 -5.02 1.84
N ALA A 222 8.18 -5.58 0.64
CA ALA A 222 7.23 -6.58 0.15
C ALA A 222 7.23 -7.84 1.04
N GLU A 223 8.39 -8.34 1.47
CA GLU A 223 8.46 -9.49 2.37
C GLU A 223 7.78 -9.22 3.73
N ALA A 224 7.95 -8.01 4.29
CA ALA A 224 7.25 -7.61 5.50
C ALA A 224 5.72 -7.56 5.30
N ILE A 225 5.26 -7.01 4.16
CA ILE A 225 3.83 -6.97 3.82
C ILE A 225 3.28 -8.39 3.70
N VAL A 226 3.97 -9.28 2.99
CA VAL A 226 3.50 -10.65 2.77
C VAL A 226 3.53 -11.46 4.07
N TRP A 227 4.50 -11.24 4.97
CA TRP A 227 4.47 -11.80 6.31
C TRP A 227 3.21 -11.36 7.06
N LEU A 228 2.88 -10.07 7.06
CA LEU A 228 1.66 -9.55 7.71
C LEU A 228 0.37 -10.12 7.09
N LEU A 229 0.36 -10.45 5.80
CA LEU A 229 -0.77 -11.12 5.14
C LEU A 229 -0.86 -12.62 5.48
N SER A 230 0.23 -13.24 5.91
CA SER A 230 0.31 -14.67 6.16
C SER A 230 -0.19 -15.07 7.54
N ASP A 231 -0.37 -16.37 7.75
CA ASP A 231 -0.77 -16.94 9.04
C ASP A 231 0.36 -16.89 10.07
N ALA A 232 1.61 -16.68 9.64
CA ALA A 232 2.75 -16.46 10.53
C ALA A 232 2.59 -15.16 11.38
N ALA A 233 1.74 -14.22 10.93
CA ALA A 233 1.38 -13.01 11.66
C ALA A 233 0.00 -13.11 12.34
N SER A 234 -0.48 -14.32 12.67
CA SER A 234 -1.85 -14.57 13.18
C SER A 234 -2.20 -13.81 14.46
N TYR A 235 -1.23 -13.47 15.28
CA TYR A 235 -1.43 -12.68 16.52
C TYR A 235 -0.96 -11.23 16.40
N THR A 236 -0.75 -10.74 15.16
CA THR A 236 -0.30 -9.37 14.87
C THR A 236 -1.44 -8.55 14.26
N THR A 237 -1.96 -7.58 15.00
CA THR A 237 -2.96 -6.60 14.54
C THR A 237 -2.74 -5.26 15.24
N GLY A 238 -2.99 -4.14 14.55
CA GLY A 238 -2.73 -2.79 15.06
C GLY A 238 -1.27 -2.38 15.05
N ALA A 239 -0.38 -3.21 14.49
CA ALA A 239 1.05 -2.92 14.41
C ALA A 239 1.37 -1.90 13.32
N LEU A 240 2.32 -1.02 13.63
CA LEU A 240 2.93 -0.06 12.71
C LEU A 240 4.41 -0.47 12.57
N LEU A 241 4.70 -1.33 11.59
CA LEU A 241 6.00 -1.96 11.41
C LEU A 241 6.94 -1.06 10.61
N ASP A 242 7.99 -0.56 11.23
CA ASP A 242 9.04 0.19 10.54
C ASP A 242 9.92 -0.74 9.68
N VAL A 243 9.99 -0.46 8.38
CA VAL A 243 10.92 -1.08 7.43
C VAL A 243 11.77 0.04 6.85
N ALA A 244 12.63 0.62 7.69
CA ALA A 244 13.20 1.94 7.48
C ALA A 244 14.73 2.01 7.59
N GLY A 245 15.42 0.87 7.72
CA GLY A 245 16.89 0.84 7.84
C GLY A 245 17.42 1.53 9.11
N GLY A 246 16.60 1.62 10.18
CA GLY A 246 16.93 2.25 11.46
C GLY A 246 16.60 3.75 11.53
N ARG A 247 15.99 4.32 10.50
CA ARG A 247 15.61 5.74 10.45
C ARG A 247 14.29 6.02 11.17
#